data_5078a3901974fe59a8dea4c415a14463
#
_entry.id   5078a3901974fe59a8dea4c415a14463
#
_cell.length_a   1.000
_cell.length_b   1.000
_cell.length_c   1.000
_cell.angle_alpha   90.00
_cell.angle_beta   90.00
_cell.angle_gamma   90.00
#
_symmetry.space_group_name_H-M   'P 1'
#
loop_
_entity.id
_entity.type
_entity.pdbx_description
1 polymer ?
#
loop_
_entity_poly.entity_id
_entity_poly.type
_entity_poly.pdbx_seq_one_letter_code
_entity_poly.pdbx_strand_id
1 'polypeptide(L)'
;ARFGHFRRAGRALLACVAGAIVAPGDEVLILAPFWPLIRGIVQAVGGRPVEVPFYDRVDSLAKALAAVRERTSSRTVALYVSSPSNPSGRVLPPDWLEALAGFARSQDLWLISDEVYEDFVYRGESVSPGRFAPERSLSVYSFSKAYGMAGNRVGYVVGPRELIDEARKLGTHSYYCAPVAGQI
;
A
#
# COMPACT_ATOMS: atom_id res chain seq x y z
N ALA A 1 -7.23 4.22 -19.01
CA ALA A 1 -7.39 4.73 -17.65
C ALA A 1 -6.50 5.97 -17.48
N ARG A 2 -7.02 7.03 -16.85
CA ARG A 2 -6.21 8.22 -16.50
C ARG A 2 -5.63 7.97 -15.11
N PHE A 3 -4.29 7.99 -14.98
CA PHE A 3 -3.61 7.92 -13.69
C PHE A 3 -3.40 9.32 -13.12
N GLY A 4 -3.57 9.44 -11.82
CA GLY A 4 -3.23 10.62 -11.05
C GLY A 4 -2.00 10.37 -10.17
N HIS A 5 -1.35 11.42 -9.72
CA HIS A 5 -0.30 11.37 -8.71
C HIS A 5 -0.53 12.46 -7.67
N PHE A 6 -0.11 12.19 -6.43
CA PHE A 6 -0.23 13.10 -5.32
C PHE A 6 1.06 13.04 -4.48
N ARG A 7 1.62 14.18 -4.07
CA ARG A 7 2.96 14.27 -3.45
C ARG A 7 2.88 14.61 -1.98
N ARG A 8 3.43 13.71 -1.10
CA ARG A 8 3.62 13.92 0.35
C ARG A 8 4.50 12.84 0.98
N ALA A 9 4.70 12.89 2.32
CA ALA A 9 5.40 11.83 3.05
C ALA A 9 4.62 10.51 3.02
N GLY A 10 5.30 9.39 2.80
CA GLY A 10 4.68 8.06 2.62
C GLY A 10 3.62 7.70 3.67
N ARG A 11 3.87 7.99 4.97
CA ARG A 11 2.89 7.75 6.05
C ARG A 11 1.61 8.59 5.90
N ALA A 12 1.73 9.87 5.56
CA ALA A 12 0.58 10.74 5.33
C ALA A 12 -0.18 10.33 4.06
N LEU A 13 0.52 9.85 3.05
CA LEU A 13 -0.08 9.31 1.83
C LEU A 13 -0.89 8.04 2.12
N LEU A 14 -0.36 7.12 2.92
CA LEU A 14 -1.10 5.93 3.36
C LEU A 14 -2.37 6.29 4.12
N ALA A 15 -2.33 7.31 4.98
CA ALA A 15 -3.52 7.79 5.68
C ALA A 15 -4.56 8.40 4.72
N CYS A 16 -4.12 9.17 3.73
CA CYS A 16 -5.01 9.73 2.70
C CYS A 16 -5.60 8.62 1.80
N VAL A 17 -4.78 7.64 1.43
CA VAL A 17 -5.23 6.46 0.66
C VAL A 17 -6.27 5.67 1.44
N ALA A 18 -5.97 5.33 2.70
CA ALA A 18 -6.92 4.62 3.56
C ALA A 18 -8.24 5.39 3.70
N GLY A 19 -8.18 6.70 3.97
CA GLY A 19 -9.39 7.52 4.10
C GLY A 19 -10.19 7.69 2.81
N ALA A 20 -9.57 7.47 1.64
CA ALA A 20 -10.28 7.53 0.36
C ALA A 20 -11.04 6.25 0.01
N ILE A 21 -10.68 5.09 0.61
CA ILE A 21 -11.22 3.79 0.21
C ILE A 21 -11.85 2.99 1.35
N VAL A 22 -11.63 3.39 2.61
CA VAL A 22 -12.10 2.64 3.78
C VAL A 22 -13.22 3.41 4.46
N ALA A 23 -14.39 2.80 4.59
CA ALA A 23 -15.49 3.29 5.40
C ALA A 23 -15.47 2.64 6.81
N PRO A 24 -16.16 3.22 7.80
CA PRO A 24 -16.26 2.63 9.13
C PRO A 24 -16.81 1.19 9.09
N GLY A 25 -16.05 0.25 9.68
CA GLY A 25 -16.38 -1.18 9.71
C GLY A 25 -15.83 -2.00 8.56
N ASP A 26 -15.30 -1.38 7.52
CA ASP A 26 -14.60 -2.08 6.43
C ASP A 26 -13.32 -2.76 6.92
N GLU A 27 -12.96 -3.85 6.28
CA GLU A 27 -11.76 -4.62 6.61
C GLU A 27 -10.65 -4.37 5.60
N VAL A 28 -9.43 -4.20 6.12
CA VAL A 28 -8.21 -4.14 5.32
C VAL A 28 -7.32 -5.31 5.71
N LEU A 29 -7.04 -6.20 4.76
CA LEU A 29 -6.08 -7.29 4.95
C LEU A 29 -4.67 -6.72 4.98
N ILE A 30 -3.87 -7.09 5.98
CA ILE A 30 -2.50 -6.63 6.15
C ILE A 30 -1.58 -7.85 6.25
N LEU A 31 -0.67 -8.00 5.29
CA LEU A 31 0.27 -9.11 5.26
C LEU A 31 1.30 -8.98 6.39
N ALA A 32 1.28 -9.91 7.34
CA ALA A 32 2.11 -9.91 8.55
C ALA A 32 3.39 -10.76 8.38
N PRO A 33 4.49 -10.41 9.11
CA PRO A 33 4.65 -9.24 9.96
C PRO A 33 4.74 -7.95 9.14
N PHE A 34 4.26 -6.84 9.70
CA PHE A 34 4.14 -5.56 9.00
C PHE A 34 4.63 -4.39 9.87
N TRP A 35 4.84 -3.25 9.24
CA TRP A 35 5.13 -1.99 9.91
C TRP A 35 3.92 -1.56 10.77
N PRO A 36 4.07 -1.43 12.12
CA PRO A 36 2.91 -1.36 13.04
C PRO A 36 1.96 -0.18 12.79
N LEU A 37 2.44 0.93 12.21
CA LEU A 37 1.60 2.12 12.05
C LEU A 37 0.50 1.94 11.00
N ILE A 38 0.60 0.99 10.09
CA ILE A 38 -0.48 0.75 9.12
C ILE A 38 -1.78 0.30 9.82
N ARG A 39 -1.67 -0.49 10.89
CA ARG A 39 -2.81 -0.85 11.73
C ARG A 39 -3.52 0.39 12.28
N GLY A 40 -2.75 1.31 12.88
CA GLY A 40 -3.29 2.56 13.42
C GLY A 40 -3.88 3.47 12.33
N ILE A 41 -3.30 3.49 11.13
CA ILE A 41 -3.83 4.25 9.99
C ILE A 41 -5.22 3.73 9.59
N VAL A 42 -5.38 2.41 9.46
CA VAL A 42 -6.68 1.80 9.15
C VAL A 42 -7.71 2.08 10.24
N GLN A 43 -7.32 1.94 11.51
CA GLN A 43 -8.20 2.23 12.64
C GLN A 43 -8.62 3.70 12.73
N ALA A 44 -7.71 4.61 12.39
CA ALA A 44 -7.98 6.06 12.44
C ALA A 44 -9.08 6.52 11.47
N VAL A 45 -9.32 5.76 10.41
CA VAL A 45 -10.42 6.01 9.45
C VAL A 45 -11.67 5.16 9.75
N GLY A 46 -11.70 4.48 10.90
CA GLY A 46 -12.82 3.62 11.32
C GLY A 46 -12.79 2.21 10.73
N GLY A 47 -11.75 1.86 9.99
CA GLY A 47 -11.56 0.54 9.42
C GLY A 47 -11.06 -0.49 10.43
N ARG A 48 -11.21 -1.75 10.09
CA ARG A 48 -10.76 -2.91 10.85
C ARG A 48 -9.55 -3.56 10.17
N PRO A 49 -8.35 -3.48 10.78
CA PRO A 49 -7.18 -4.20 10.26
C PRO A 49 -7.33 -5.70 10.51
N VAL A 50 -7.18 -6.51 9.48
CA VAL A 50 -7.20 -7.97 9.52
C VAL A 50 -5.82 -8.50 9.15
N GLU A 51 -5.13 -9.09 10.12
CA GLU A 51 -3.78 -9.61 9.92
C GLU A 51 -3.82 -10.95 9.19
N VAL A 52 -3.02 -11.05 8.15
CA VAL A 52 -2.79 -12.28 7.39
C VAL A 52 -1.38 -12.78 7.73
N PRO A 53 -1.21 -13.91 8.44
CA PRO A 53 0.12 -14.52 8.64
C PRO A 53 0.75 -14.85 7.29
N PHE A 54 1.85 -14.14 6.93
CA PHE A 54 2.31 -14.17 5.55
C PHE A 54 3.84 -14.25 5.41
N TYR A 55 4.57 -13.17 5.65
CA TYR A 55 5.98 -13.07 5.28
C TYR A 55 6.89 -14.11 5.96
N ASP A 56 6.54 -14.60 7.13
CA ASP A 56 7.27 -15.63 7.88
C ASP A 56 6.61 -17.01 7.85
N ARG A 57 5.45 -17.14 7.21
CA ARG A 57 4.62 -18.36 7.24
C ARG A 57 4.40 -19.00 5.88
N VAL A 58 4.47 -18.24 4.80
CA VAL A 58 4.21 -18.77 3.46
C VAL A 58 5.53 -18.99 2.71
N ASP A 59 5.65 -20.16 2.10
CA ASP A 59 6.80 -20.62 1.34
C ASP A 59 6.46 -20.91 -0.13
N SER A 60 5.19 -20.82 -0.51
CA SER A 60 4.71 -21.06 -1.87
C SER A 60 3.56 -20.13 -2.24
N LEU A 61 3.40 -19.88 -3.55
CA LEU A 61 2.32 -19.06 -4.08
C LEU A 61 0.94 -19.59 -3.68
N ALA A 62 0.76 -20.92 -3.69
CA ALA A 62 -0.50 -21.55 -3.30
C ALA A 62 -0.86 -21.24 -1.83
N LYS A 63 0.11 -21.33 -0.91
CA LYS A 63 -0.08 -20.97 0.51
C LYS A 63 -0.32 -19.47 0.67
N ALA A 64 0.36 -18.63 -0.11
CA ALA A 64 0.17 -17.18 -0.09
C ALA A 64 -1.27 -16.80 -0.43
N LEU A 65 -1.81 -17.34 -1.52
CA LEU A 65 -3.20 -17.10 -1.92
C LEU A 65 -4.21 -17.70 -0.95
N ALA A 66 -3.93 -18.90 -0.41
CA ALA A 66 -4.78 -19.52 0.60
C ALA A 66 -4.88 -18.67 1.87
N ALA A 67 -3.75 -18.14 2.37
CA ALA A 67 -3.70 -17.29 3.56
C ALA A 67 -4.52 -16.00 3.40
N VAL A 68 -4.44 -15.35 2.23
CA VAL A 68 -5.23 -14.15 1.95
C VAL A 68 -6.71 -14.48 1.83
N ARG A 69 -7.05 -15.56 1.11
CA ARG A 69 -8.44 -16.00 0.91
C ARG A 69 -9.11 -16.36 2.23
N GLU A 70 -8.44 -17.06 3.12
CA GLU A 70 -8.97 -17.48 4.43
C GLU A 70 -9.40 -16.27 5.29
N ARG A 71 -8.73 -15.14 5.13
CA ARG A 71 -8.98 -13.92 5.91
C ARG A 71 -9.91 -12.93 5.21
N THR A 72 -10.30 -13.20 3.96
CA THR A 72 -11.21 -12.35 3.19
C THR A 72 -12.65 -12.59 3.63
N SER A 73 -13.39 -11.52 3.83
CA SER A 73 -14.82 -11.51 4.15
C SER A 73 -15.59 -10.57 3.22
N SER A 74 -16.92 -10.56 3.35
CA SER A 74 -17.77 -9.60 2.62
C SER A 74 -17.55 -8.13 3.00
N ARG A 75 -16.82 -7.86 4.09
CA ARG A 75 -16.44 -6.51 4.52
C ARG A 75 -15.04 -6.11 4.09
N THR A 76 -14.29 -7.03 3.51
CA THR A 76 -12.95 -6.73 3.04
C THR A 76 -13.00 -5.82 1.82
N VAL A 77 -12.34 -4.67 1.89
CA VAL A 77 -12.28 -3.68 0.81
C VAL A 77 -10.89 -3.49 0.23
N ALA A 78 -9.85 -3.86 0.96
CA ALA A 78 -8.48 -3.67 0.51
C ALA A 78 -7.51 -4.74 1.01
N LEU A 79 -6.45 -4.95 0.22
CA LEU A 79 -5.27 -5.73 0.58
C LEU A 79 -4.06 -4.79 0.62
N TYR A 80 -3.39 -4.72 1.78
CA TYR A 80 -2.13 -3.98 1.94
C TYR A 80 -0.94 -4.92 1.78
N VAL A 81 -0.06 -4.57 0.85
CA VAL A 81 1.19 -5.29 0.52
C VAL A 81 2.37 -4.35 0.68
N SER A 82 3.46 -4.79 1.30
CA SER A 82 4.74 -4.08 1.32
C SER A 82 5.84 -4.97 0.74
N SER A 83 6.47 -4.52 -0.34
CA SER A 83 7.56 -5.27 -0.98
C SER A 83 8.57 -4.30 -1.61
N PRO A 84 9.80 -4.29 -1.08
CA PRO A 84 10.36 -5.00 0.07
C PRO A 84 9.65 -4.69 1.38
N SER A 85 9.48 -5.71 2.24
CA SER A 85 8.65 -5.64 3.44
C SER A 85 9.42 -5.13 4.66
N ASN A 86 8.81 -4.27 5.44
CA ASN A 86 9.25 -3.92 6.79
C ASN A 86 8.32 -4.63 7.81
N PRO A 87 8.85 -5.50 8.73
CA PRO A 87 10.25 -5.62 9.14
C PRO A 87 11.02 -6.77 8.48
N SER A 88 10.40 -7.64 7.67
CA SER A 88 11.01 -8.91 7.24
C SER A 88 12.13 -8.76 6.22
N GLY A 89 12.19 -7.65 5.47
CA GLY A 89 13.10 -7.46 4.35
C GLY A 89 12.75 -8.32 3.12
N ARG A 90 11.67 -9.11 3.18
CA ARG A 90 11.29 -10.01 2.09
C ARG A 90 10.83 -9.24 0.88
N VAL A 91 11.41 -9.57 -0.26
CA VAL A 91 10.96 -9.13 -1.59
C VAL A 91 10.06 -10.23 -2.14
N LEU A 92 8.84 -9.87 -2.53
CA LEU A 92 7.92 -10.83 -3.12
C LEU A 92 8.27 -11.03 -4.61
N PRO A 93 8.31 -12.28 -5.09
CA PRO A 93 8.53 -12.56 -6.51
C PRO A 93 7.45 -11.93 -7.39
N PRO A 94 7.77 -11.56 -8.65
CA PRO A 94 6.81 -10.93 -9.56
C PRO A 94 5.53 -11.75 -9.79
N ASP A 95 5.65 -13.07 -9.91
CA ASP A 95 4.52 -13.99 -10.06
C ASP A 95 3.58 -14.00 -8.84
N TRP A 96 4.13 -13.81 -7.63
CA TRP A 96 3.33 -13.68 -6.42
C TRP A 96 2.58 -12.34 -6.39
N LEU A 97 3.24 -11.26 -6.81
CA LEU A 97 2.62 -9.93 -6.88
C LEU A 97 1.51 -9.91 -7.93
N GLU A 98 1.74 -10.53 -9.09
CA GLU A 98 0.72 -10.71 -10.12
C GLU A 98 -0.49 -11.49 -9.60
N ALA A 99 -0.25 -12.61 -8.91
CA ALA A 99 -1.32 -13.44 -8.36
C ALA A 99 -2.11 -12.72 -7.25
N LEU A 100 -1.45 -11.96 -6.37
CA LEU A 100 -2.11 -11.12 -5.36
C LEU A 100 -2.92 -10.00 -6.00
N ALA A 101 -2.41 -9.38 -7.06
CA ALA A 101 -3.14 -8.38 -7.82
C ALA A 101 -4.37 -8.98 -8.55
N GLY A 102 -4.21 -10.16 -9.13
CA GLY A 102 -5.30 -10.95 -9.72
C GLY A 102 -6.36 -11.33 -8.68
N PHE A 103 -5.92 -11.74 -7.49
CA PHE A 103 -6.83 -12.01 -6.37
C PHE A 103 -7.60 -10.76 -5.97
N ALA A 104 -6.93 -9.64 -5.75
CA ALA A 104 -7.59 -8.38 -5.42
C ALA A 104 -8.65 -7.99 -6.47
N ARG A 105 -8.31 -8.14 -7.76
CA ARG A 105 -9.25 -7.90 -8.86
C ARG A 105 -10.47 -8.83 -8.79
N SER A 106 -10.26 -10.13 -8.55
CA SER A 106 -11.34 -11.13 -8.51
C SER A 106 -12.29 -10.96 -7.33
N GLN A 107 -11.83 -10.35 -6.24
CA GLN A 107 -12.60 -10.10 -5.02
C GLN A 107 -13.07 -8.65 -4.89
N ASP A 108 -12.92 -7.85 -5.93
CA ASP A 108 -13.27 -6.42 -5.95
C ASP A 108 -12.55 -5.59 -4.88
N LEU A 109 -11.31 -5.97 -4.51
CA LEU A 109 -10.52 -5.29 -3.50
C LEU A 109 -9.61 -4.22 -4.10
N TRP A 110 -9.36 -3.15 -3.36
CA TRP A 110 -8.27 -2.24 -3.63
C TRP A 110 -6.93 -2.84 -3.21
N LEU A 111 -5.89 -2.58 -3.97
CA LEU A 111 -4.52 -2.99 -3.64
C LEU A 111 -3.71 -1.78 -3.19
N ILE A 112 -3.39 -1.71 -1.90
CA ILE A 112 -2.50 -0.69 -1.35
C ILE A 112 -1.09 -1.25 -1.35
N SER A 113 -0.22 -0.70 -2.19
CA SER A 113 1.18 -1.11 -2.28
C SER A 113 2.09 -0.09 -1.60
N ASP A 114 2.76 -0.51 -0.54
CA ASP A 114 3.78 0.29 0.14
C ASP A 114 5.16 -0.05 -0.43
N GLU A 115 5.64 0.81 -1.33
CA GLU A 115 6.86 0.63 -2.11
C GLU A 115 8.02 1.52 -1.60
N VAL A 116 7.97 1.90 -0.33
CA VAL A 116 8.94 2.82 0.30
C VAL A 116 10.37 2.29 0.31
N TYR A 117 10.55 1.00 0.09
CA TYR A 117 11.86 0.31 0.04
C TYR A 117 12.21 -0.24 -1.34
N GLU A 118 11.56 0.21 -2.43
CA GLU A 118 11.77 -0.30 -3.79
C GLU A 118 13.23 -0.31 -4.26
N ASP A 119 14.02 0.68 -3.81
CA ASP A 119 15.45 0.81 -4.14
C ASP A 119 16.36 -0.14 -3.33
N PHE A 120 15.85 -0.85 -2.31
CA PHE A 120 16.63 -1.71 -1.42
C PHE A 120 16.49 -3.19 -1.77
N VAL A 121 16.58 -3.53 -3.04
CA VAL A 121 16.59 -4.90 -3.53
C VAL A 121 18.02 -5.33 -3.86
N TYR A 122 18.57 -6.22 -3.05
CA TYR A 122 19.96 -6.68 -3.19
C TYR A 122 20.11 -7.89 -4.13
N ARG A 123 19.01 -8.58 -4.43
CA ARG A 123 18.95 -9.71 -5.37
C ARG A 123 17.60 -9.70 -6.08
N GLY A 124 17.59 -9.87 -7.40
CA GLY A 124 16.39 -9.78 -8.22
C GLY A 124 16.02 -8.33 -8.55
N GLU A 125 14.75 -8.09 -8.74
CA GLU A 125 14.20 -6.76 -9.07
C GLU A 125 13.01 -6.42 -8.18
N SER A 126 12.77 -5.12 -7.97
CA SER A 126 11.53 -4.63 -7.40
C SER A 126 10.50 -4.46 -8.51
N VAL A 127 9.33 -5.07 -8.32
CA VAL A 127 8.22 -4.93 -9.25
C VAL A 127 7.02 -4.40 -8.48
N SER A 128 6.43 -3.32 -8.98
CA SER A 128 5.21 -2.77 -8.39
C SER A 128 4.01 -3.69 -8.68
N PRO A 129 3.21 -4.06 -7.67
CA PRO A 129 1.93 -4.75 -7.88
C PRO A 129 0.98 -3.93 -8.77
N GLY A 130 1.12 -2.61 -8.77
CA GLY A 130 0.36 -1.71 -9.64
C GLY A 130 0.56 -1.96 -11.13
N ARG A 131 1.65 -2.62 -11.52
CA ARG A 131 1.86 -3.06 -12.91
C ARG A 131 0.81 -4.08 -13.36
N PHE A 132 0.36 -4.94 -12.46
CA PHE A 132 -0.53 -6.06 -12.77
C PHE A 132 -2.03 -5.71 -12.64
N ALA A 133 -2.38 -4.75 -11.78
CA ALA A 133 -3.74 -4.28 -11.59
C ALA A 133 -3.79 -2.75 -11.42
N PRO A 134 -3.37 -1.98 -12.44
CA PRO A 134 -3.25 -0.52 -12.33
C PRO A 134 -4.58 0.17 -12.00
N GLU A 135 -5.69 -0.39 -12.44
CA GLU A 135 -7.04 0.11 -12.20
C GLU A 135 -7.52 -0.04 -10.75
N ARG A 136 -6.81 -0.84 -9.95
CA ARG A 136 -7.16 -1.15 -8.55
C ARG A 136 -6.03 -0.91 -7.57
N SER A 137 -4.89 -0.41 -8.03
CA SER A 137 -3.71 -0.24 -7.19
C SER A 137 -3.48 1.21 -6.83
N LEU A 138 -3.09 1.41 -5.58
CA LEU A 138 -2.60 2.66 -5.02
C LEU A 138 -1.18 2.41 -4.50
N SER A 139 -0.20 2.73 -5.34
CA SER A 139 1.23 2.52 -5.05
C SER A 139 1.80 3.76 -4.37
N VAL A 140 2.34 3.58 -3.16
CA VAL A 140 2.85 4.65 -2.29
C VAL A 140 4.37 4.60 -2.23
N TYR A 141 4.99 5.71 -2.60
CA TYR A 141 6.44 5.89 -2.69
C TYR A 141 6.93 6.96 -1.71
N SER A 142 8.19 6.88 -1.31
CA SER A 142 8.77 7.83 -0.37
C SER A 142 10.24 8.11 -0.64
N PHE A 143 10.64 9.36 -0.64
CA PHE A 143 12.06 9.76 -0.69
C PHE A 143 12.77 9.65 0.67
N SER A 144 12.04 9.30 1.72
CA SER A 144 12.57 9.26 3.09
C SER A 144 13.70 8.26 3.30
N LYS A 145 13.70 7.14 2.55
CA LYS A 145 14.63 6.02 2.76
C LYS A 145 15.80 6.06 1.78
N ALA A 146 15.56 5.74 0.52
CA ALA A 146 16.60 5.63 -0.49
C ALA A 146 17.40 6.94 -0.68
N TYR A 147 16.73 8.08 -0.56
CA TYR A 147 17.36 9.39 -0.76
C TYR A 147 17.78 10.09 0.54
N GLY A 148 17.65 9.44 1.70
CA GLY A 148 17.97 10.05 2.99
C GLY A 148 17.14 11.26 3.37
N MET A 149 16.01 11.50 2.69
CA MET A 149 15.19 12.72 2.78
C MET A 149 14.05 12.60 3.81
N ALA A 150 14.27 11.88 4.91
CA ALA A 150 13.22 11.67 5.91
C ALA A 150 12.69 12.97 6.52
N GLY A 151 13.56 13.97 6.71
CA GLY A 151 13.20 15.30 7.20
C GLY A 151 12.42 16.15 6.21
N ASN A 152 12.61 15.95 4.90
CA ASN A 152 11.97 16.71 3.84
C ASN A 152 10.48 16.39 3.68
N ARG A 153 10.01 15.28 4.23
CA ARG A 153 8.58 14.88 4.22
C ARG A 153 7.99 14.78 2.80
N VAL A 154 8.69 14.17 1.85
CA VAL A 154 8.29 14.03 0.45
C VAL A 154 8.12 12.57 0.09
N GLY A 155 7.12 12.30 -0.72
CA GLY A 155 6.78 11.03 -1.34
C GLY A 155 5.61 11.27 -2.30
N TYR A 156 5.16 10.23 -2.97
CA TYR A 156 4.04 10.32 -3.89
C TYR A 156 3.22 9.03 -3.90
N VAL A 157 2.00 9.13 -4.40
CA VAL A 157 1.12 7.98 -4.65
C VAL A 157 0.69 8.00 -6.11
N VAL A 158 0.65 6.81 -6.71
CA VAL A 158 0.17 6.60 -8.07
C VAL A 158 -1.02 5.65 -8.02
N GLY A 159 -2.06 5.97 -8.80
CA GLY A 159 -3.25 5.13 -8.84
C GLY A 159 -4.34 5.70 -9.73
N PRO A 160 -5.55 5.12 -9.71
CA PRO A 160 -6.70 5.63 -10.44
C PRO A 160 -6.99 7.08 -10.07
N ARG A 161 -7.21 7.92 -11.10
CA ARG A 161 -7.36 9.37 -10.92
C ARG A 161 -8.44 9.74 -9.90
N GLU A 162 -9.56 9.06 -9.96
CA GLU A 162 -10.69 9.32 -9.06
C GLU A 162 -10.31 9.15 -7.59
N LEU A 163 -9.60 8.07 -7.26
CA LEU A 163 -9.12 7.83 -5.89
C LEU A 163 -8.00 8.79 -5.48
N ILE A 164 -7.13 9.16 -6.42
CA ILE A 164 -6.09 10.16 -6.16
C ILE A 164 -6.73 11.52 -5.85
N ASP A 165 -7.80 11.87 -6.53
CA ASP A 165 -8.52 13.13 -6.28
C ASP A 165 -9.22 13.11 -4.90
N GLU A 166 -9.79 11.97 -4.47
CA GLU A 166 -10.32 11.80 -3.10
C GLU A 166 -9.21 11.86 -2.04
N ALA A 167 -8.12 11.12 -2.24
CA ALA A 167 -6.98 11.16 -1.33
C ALA A 167 -6.38 12.58 -1.21
N ARG A 168 -6.38 13.36 -2.30
CA ARG A 168 -5.93 14.75 -2.31
C ARG A 168 -6.82 15.66 -1.48
N LYS A 169 -8.14 15.49 -1.51
CA LYS A 169 -9.07 16.25 -0.65
C LYS A 169 -8.71 16.07 0.82
N LEU A 170 -8.56 14.83 1.28
CA LEU A 170 -8.13 14.53 2.64
C LEU A 170 -6.75 15.12 2.97
N GLY A 171 -5.81 14.99 2.04
CA GLY A 171 -4.49 15.55 2.16
C GLY A 171 -4.48 17.08 2.27
N THR A 172 -5.31 17.76 1.55
CA THR A 172 -5.41 19.24 1.56
C THR A 172 -5.86 19.75 2.94
N HIS A 173 -6.83 19.10 3.55
CA HIS A 173 -7.31 19.49 4.89
C HIS A 173 -6.32 19.14 6.02
N SER A 174 -5.53 18.07 5.86
CA SER A 174 -4.66 17.58 6.94
C SER A 174 -3.25 18.17 6.90
N TYR A 175 -2.70 18.40 5.70
CA TYR A 175 -1.27 18.71 5.53
C TYR A 175 -0.98 19.79 4.48
N TYR A 176 -1.93 20.16 3.67
CA TYR A 176 -1.89 21.13 2.57
C TYR A 176 -0.94 20.76 1.41
N CYS A 177 0.37 20.89 1.58
CA CYS A 177 1.38 20.53 0.55
C CYS A 177 2.68 19.99 1.19
N ALA A 178 3.55 19.42 0.37
CA ALA A 178 4.91 19.07 0.81
C ALA A 178 5.67 20.36 1.17
N PRO A 179 6.60 20.32 2.15
CA PRO A 179 7.43 21.46 2.48
C PRO A 179 8.19 22.00 1.25
N VAL A 180 8.33 23.33 1.15
CA VAL A 180 8.95 23.99 -0.02
C VAL A 180 10.34 23.43 -0.31
N ALA A 181 11.16 23.20 0.72
CA ALA A 181 12.50 22.60 0.59
C ALA A 181 12.51 21.18 -0.01
N GLY A 182 11.36 20.51 -0.07
CA GLY A 182 11.20 19.20 -0.70
C GLY A 182 10.54 19.28 -2.09
N GLN A 183 10.26 20.48 -2.60
CA GLN A 183 9.65 20.71 -3.92
C GLN A 183 10.64 21.29 -4.93
N ILE A 184 11.79 21.76 -4.47
CA ILE A 184 12.89 22.30 -5.25
C ILE A 184 13.92 21.20 -5.50
#